data_a9ce54c7d85d817017f0970d141dcf03
#
_entry.id   a9ce54c7d85d817017f0970d141dcf03
#
_cell.length_a   1.000
_cell.length_b   1.000
_cell.length_c   1.000
_cell.angle_alpha   90.00
_cell.angle_beta   90.00
_cell.angle_gamma   90.00
#
_symmetry.space_group_name_H-M   'P 1'
#
loop_
_entity.id
_entity.type
_entity.pdbx_description
1 polymer ?
#
loop_
_entity_poly.entity_id
_entity_poly.type
_entity_poly.pdbx_seq_one_letter_code
_entity_poly.pdbx_strand_id
1 'polypeptide(L)'
;KINNEELLLNIIHKDALKVDEIELFNKDNFTIISNLPFNISSQLLIKWCFLQNNFNCINSMTLMFQKELGERLISKINSKKFGKITIISNTFFNIKKVLLVSKNSFFPRPKVDAIVLKFDKLKTNKIKTEKFNKLQKITSFFFNERRKKNKKKFLKFFSKDQIIQHNLEKYFDLRAENLDQDLYYKLTDLI
;
A
#
# COMPACT_ATOMS: atom_id res chain seq x y z
N LYS A 1 -12.44 14.72 -35.03
CA LYS A 1 -13.70 15.29 -34.49
C LYS A 1 -13.81 14.77 -33.07
N ILE A 2 -13.49 15.61 -32.09
CA ILE A 2 -13.77 15.33 -30.69
C ILE A 2 -15.25 15.64 -30.51
N ASN A 3 -16.07 14.63 -30.24
CA ASN A 3 -17.45 14.84 -29.86
C ASN A 3 -17.47 15.69 -28.59
N ASN A 4 -18.18 16.82 -28.62
CA ASN A 4 -18.45 17.66 -27.47
C ASN A 4 -19.42 16.95 -26.51
N GLU A 5 -18.94 15.93 -25.81
CA GLU A 5 -19.51 15.64 -24.49
C GLU A 5 -18.86 16.66 -23.56
N GLU A 6 -19.66 17.51 -22.94
CA GLU A 6 -19.18 18.51 -21.98
C GLU A 6 -18.35 17.80 -20.90
N LEU A 7 -17.04 18.00 -20.95
CA LEU A 7 -16.14 17.60 -19.87
C LEU A 7 -16.52 18.43 -18.64
N LEU A 8 -17.35 17.87 -17.77
CA LEU A 8 -17.71 18.48 -16.49
C LEU A 8 -16.48 18.45 -15.57
N LEU A 9 -15.74 19.55 -15.54
CA LEU A 9 -14.65 19.76 -14.62
C LEU A 9 -15.18 20.35 -13.30
N ASN A 10 -15.13 19.55 -12.23
CA ASN A 10 -15.43 20.01 -10.87
C ASN A 10 -14.13 20.27 -10.10
N ILE A 11 -13.93 21.51 -9.66
CA ILE A 11 -12.76 21.90 -8.86
C ILE A 11 -13.14 21.88 -7.38
N ILE A 12 -12.41 21.09 -6.59
CA ILE A 12 -12.62 20.95 -5.15
C ILE A 12 -11.39 21.52 -4.42
N HIS A 13 -11.54 22.66 -3.77
CA HIS A 13 -10.50 23.26 -2.94
C HIS A 13 -10.58 22.71 -1.51
N LYS A 14 -9.95 21.54 -1.27
CA LYS A 14 -9.98 20.86 0.02
C LYS A 14 -8.66 20.13 0.29
N ASP A 15 -8.33 19.90 1.55
CA ASP A 15 -7.24 18.99 1.93
C ASP A 15 -7.56 17.58 1.44
N ALA A 16 -6.71 16.99 0.59
CA ALA A 16 -6.93 15.68 -0.01
C ALA A 16 -7.10 14.56 1.02
N LEU A 17 -6.49 14.68 2.22
CA LEU A 17 -6.68 13.73 3.31
C LEU A 17 -8.09 13.79 3.92
N LYS A 18 -8.78 14.92 3.77
CA LYS A 18 -10.13 15.18 4.31
C LYS A 18 -11.24 15.07 3.28
N VAL A 19 -10.91 14.80 2.02
CA VAL A 19 -11.93 14.52 0.98
C VAL A 19 -12.61 13.20 1.31
N ASP A 20 -13.93 13.15 1.25
CA ASP A 20 -14.70 11.91 1.25
C ASP A 20 -14.99 11.51 -0.20
N GLU A 21 -14.19 10.58 -0.72
CA GLU A 21 -14.33 10.12 -2.09
C GLU A 21 -15.62 9.32 -2.30
N ILE A 22 -16.16 8.71 -1.25
CA ILE A 22 -17.41 7.92 -1.33
C ILE A 22 -18.61 8.85 -1.52
N GLU A 23 -18.64 9.94 -0.76
CA GLU A 23 -19.66 10.98 -0.94
C GLU A 23 -19.50 11.66 -2.30
N LEU A 24 -18.27 12.02 -2.67
CA LEU A 24 -17.97 12.73 -3.92
C LEU A 24 -18.40 11.97 -5.18
N PHE A 25 -18.22 10.66 -5.21
CA PHE A 25 -18.52 9.81 -6.37
C PHE A 25 -19.79 8.98 -6.21
N ASN A 26 -20.66 9.29 -5.24
CA ASN A 26 -21.92 8.57 -4.97
C ASN A 26 -21.75 7.04 -4.90
N LYS A 27 -20.62 6.57 -4.39
CA LYS A 27 -20.20 5.15 -4.32
C LYS A 27 -19.90 4.51 -5.69
N ASP A 28 -19.91 5.26 -6.77
CA ASP A 28 -19.51 4.76 -8.08
C ASP A 28 -18.02 4.42 -8.13
N ASN A 29 -17.65 3.58 -9.08
CA ASN A 29 -16.26 3.24 -9.33
C ASN A 29 -15.52 4.42 -9.98
N PHE A 30 -14.32 4.69 -9.50
CA PHE A 30 -13.51 5.79 -10.01
C PHE A 30 -12.03 5.39 -10.22
N THR A 31 -11.32 6.25 -10.93
CA THR A 31 -9.87 6.14 -11.18
C THR A 31 -9.18 7.36 -10.61
N ILE A 32 -8.01 7.16 -10.02
CA ILE A 32 -7.20 8.23 -9.43
C ILE A 32 -5.96 8.48 -10.31
N ILE A 33 -5.78 9.72 -10.75
CA ILE A 33 -4.55 10.17 -11.40
C ILE A 33 -4.03 11.35 -10.60
N SER A 34 -2.81 11.24 -10.06
CA SER A 34 -2.30 12.29 -9.18
C SER A 34 -0.78 12.43 -9.17
N ASN A 35 -0.35 13.69 -9.24
CA ASN A 35 0.96 14.11 -8.78
C ASN A 35 0.84 14.44 -7.28
N LEU A 36 1.22 13.51 -6.42
CA LEU A 36 1.02 13.60 -4.98
C LEU A 36 2.00 14.56 -4.31
N PRO A 37 1.53 15.39 -3.35
CA PRO A 37 2.45 16.07 -2.44
C PRO A 37 3.27 15.01 -1.66
N PHE A 38 4.59 15.10 -1.75
CA PHE A 38 5.49 14.05 -1.26
C PHE A 38 5.35 13.75 0.25
N ASN A 39 5.06 14.78 1.04
CA ASN A 39 4.92 14.67 2.50
C ASN A 39 3.70 13.88 2.96
N ILE A 40 2.63 13.79 2.16
CA ILE A 40 1.38 13.09 2.51
C ILE A 40 1.10 11.88 1.60
N SER A 41 1.95 11.60 0.62
CA SER A 41 1.71 10.59 -0.41
C SER A 41 1.49 9.17 0.16
N SER A 42 2.23 8.78 1.20
CA SER A 42 2.02 7.49 1.87
C SER A 42 0.70 7.44 2.66
N GLN A 43 0.28 8.55 3.26
CA GLN A 43 -0.98 8.64 4.01
C GLN A 43 -2.16 8.55 3.05
N LEU A 44 -2.12 9.25 1.92
CA LEU A 44 -3.14 9.16 0.88
C LEU A 44 -3.25 7.73 0.32
N LEU A 45 -2.13 7.08 0.04
CA LEU A 45 -2.16 5.70 -0.44
C LEU A 45 -2.81 4.75 0.58
N ILE A 46 -2.51 4.87 1.88
CA ILE A 46 -3.14 4.06 2.92
C ILE A 46 -4.64 4.37 3.04
N LYS A 47 -5.04 5.64 2.93
CA LYS A 47 -6.44 6.06 2.87
C LYS A 47 -7.17 5.35 1.72
N TRP A 48 -6.60 5.34 0.52
CA TRP A 48 -7.20 4.68 -0.65
C TRP A 48 -7.18 3.15 -0.55
N CYS A 49 -6.18 2.55 0.11
CA CYS A 49 -6.22 1.12 0.45
C CYS A 49 -7.38 0.81 1.41
N PHE A 50 -7.66 1.69 2.37
CA PHE A 50 -8.80 1.55 3.28
C PHE A 50 -10.14 1.69 2.53
N LEU A 51 -10.25 2.66 1.62
CA LEU A 51 -11.44 2.80 0.75
C LEU A 51 -11.63 1.55 -0.11
N GLN A 52 -10.57 1.05 -0.75
CA GLN A 52 -10.62 -0.15 -1.58
C GLN A 52 -11.04 -1.38 -0.78
N ASN A 53 -10.56 -1.49 0.47
CA ASN A 53 -10.96 -2.57 1.37
C ASN A 53 -12.46 -2.57 1.67
N ASN A 54 -13.02 -1.39 1.97
CA ASN A 54 -14.39 -1.27 2.48
C ASN A 54 -15.45 -1.18 1.37
N PHE A 55 -15.11 -0.54 0.26
CA PHE A 55 -16.08 -0.20 -0.79
C PHE A 55 -15.75 -0.80 -2.16
N ASN A 56 -14.51 -1.29 -2.35
CA ASN A 56 -14.06 -1.89 -3.61
C ASN A 56 -14.27 -1.00 -4.85
N CYS A 57 -14.20 0.33 -4.68
CA CYS A 57 -14.63 1.36 -5.63
C CYS A 57 -13.51 1.92 -6.51
N ILE A 58 -12.24 1.61 -6.23
CA ILE A 58 -11.12 2.13 -7.02
C ILE A 58 -10.77 1.14 -8.13
N ASN A 59 -10.99 1.54 -9.39
CA ASN A 59 -10.67 0.72 -10.56
C ASN A 59 -9.17 0.65 -10.82
N SER A 60 -8.51 1.80 -10.77
CA SER A 60 -7.06 1.91 -10.92
C SER A 60 -6.56 3.23 -10.36
N MET A 61 -5.24 3.29 -10.11
CA MET A 61 -4.57 4.54 -9.76
C MET A 61 -3.30 4.69 -10.59
N THR A 62 -3.00 5.92 -11.03
CA THR A 62 -1.71 6.31 -11.61
C THR A 62 -1.15 7.44 -10.76
N LEU A 63 -0.12 7.13 -9.97
CA LEU A 63 0.35 8.01 -8.91
C LEU A 63 1.84 8.28 -9.05
N MET A 64 2.24 9.53 -8.81
CA MET A 64 3.64 9.91 -8.74
C MET A 64 4.10 10.06 -7.30
N PHE A 65 5.23 9.42 -6.98
CA PHE A 65 5.86 9.39 -5.66
C PHE A 65 7.31 9.86 -5.75
N GLN A 66 7.91 10.20 -4.59
CA GLN A 66 9.38 10.20 -4.50
C GLN A 66 9.92 8.81 -4.89
N LYS A 67 11.03 8.79 -5.61
CA LYS A 67 11.66 7.55 -6.10
C LYS A 67 11.83 6.49 -5.01
N GLU A 68 12.32 6.88 -3.83
CA GLU A 68 12.52 5.95 -2.72
C GLU A 68 11.22 5.26 -2.28
N LEU A 69 10.14 6.04 -2.09
CA LEU A 69 8.84 5.48 -1.70
C LEU A 69 8.27 4.57 -2.79
N GLY A 70 8.35 5.00 -4.06
CA GLY A 70 7.88 4.17 -5.17
C GLY A 70 8.66 2.86 -5.32
N GLU A 71 9.98 2.89 -5.13
CA GLU A 71 10.81 1.67 -5.12
C GLU A 71 10.46 0.73 -3.96
N ARG A 72 10.02 1.27 -2.81
CA ARG A 72 9.50 0.46 -1.69
C ARG A 72 8.20 -0.24 -2.07
N LEU A 73 7.28 0.45 -2.75
CA LEU A 73 5.98 -0.08 -3.16
C LEU A 73 6.09 -1.30 -4.09
N ILE A 74 7.09 -1.30 -4.98
CA ILE A 74 7.34 -2.39 -5.95
C ILE A 74 8.47 -3.33 -5.53
N SER A 75 8.95 -3.22 -4.29
CA SER A 75 10.07 -4.04 -3.81
C SER A 75 9.64 -5.49 -3.57
N LYS A 76 10.58 -6.40 -3.80
CA LYS A 76 10.40 -7.84 -3.55
C LYS A 76 10.91 -8.22 -2.17
N ILE A 77 10.46 -9.38 -1.69
CA ILE A 77 11.00 -10.06 -0.50
C ILE A 77 12.54 -10.11 -0.54
N ASN A 78 13.17 -10.09 0.60
CA ASN A 78 14.64 -10.03 0.81
C ASN A 78 15.29 -8.71 0.41
N SER A 79 14.49 -7.71 0.00
CA SER A 79 14.99 -6.36 -0.25
C SER A 79 14.92 -5.51 1.02
N LYS A 80 15.98 -4.70 1.26
CA LYS A 80 15.94 -3.67 2.32
C LYS A 80 14.82 -2.65 2.14
N LYS A 81 14.20 -2.56 0.96
CA LYS A 81 13.08 -1.67 0.67
C LYS A 81 11.72 -2.31 0.95
N PHE A 82 11.65 -3.64 1.04
CA PHE A 82 10.41 -4.36 1.36
C PHE A 82 9.89 -3.98 2.75
N GLY A 83 8.60 -3.71 2.87
CA GLY A 83 8.06 -3.21 4.13
C GLY A 83 6.54 -3.20 4.20
N LYS A 84 6.03 -2.65 5.31
CA LYS A 84 4.59 -2.54 5.60
C LYS A 84 3.79 -2.01 4.40
N ILE A 85 4.25 -0.90 3.80
CA ILE A 85 3.49 -0.25 2.72
C ILE A 85 3.42 -1.12 1.46
N THR A 86 4.48 -1.91 1.19
CA THR A 86 4.50 -2.89 0.10
C THR A 86 3.40 -3.93 0.30
N ILE A 87 3.31 -4.52 1.49
CA ILE A 87 2.34 -5.57 1.81
C ILE A 87 0.91 -5.02 1.74
N ILE A 88 0.66 -3.87 2.38
CA ILE A 88 -0.67 -3.27 2.43
C ILE A 88 -1.18 -2.90 1.04
N SER A 89 -0.38 -2.25 0.21
CA SER A 89 -0.81 -1.84 -1.13
C SER A 89 -1.02 -3.02 -2.08
N ASN A 90 -0.14 -4.04 -2.01
CA ASN A 90 -0.29 -5.25 -2.82
C ASN A 90 -1.42 -6.19 -2.36
N THR A 91 -2.09 -5.88 -1.24
CA THR A 91 -3.31 -6.57 -0.82
C THR A 91 -4.46 -6.34 -1.81
N PHE A 92 -4.50 -5.17 -2.44
CA PHE A 92 -5.61 -4.71 -3.27
C PHE A 92 -5.22 -4.45 -4.73
N PHE A 93 -3.95 -4.17 -4.99
CA PHE A 93 -3.48 -3.70 -6.30
C PHE A 93 -2.28 -4.48 -6.80
N ASN A 94 -2.25 -4.71 -8.12
CA ASN A 94 -1.04 -5.08 -8.83
C ASN A 94 -0.32 -3.78 -9.22
N ILE A 95 0.91 -3.60 -8.73
CA ILE A 95 1.64 -2.34 -8.84
C ILE A 95 2.78 -2.47 -9.84
N LYS A 96 2.80 -1.60 -10.84
CA LYS A 96 3.83 -1.59 -11.90
C LYS A 96 4.46 -0.21 -12.03
N LYS A 97 5.76 -0.20 -12.28
CA LYS A 97 6.47 1.02 -12.65
C LYS A 97 6.06 1.43 -14.08
N VAL A 98 5.67 2.69 -14.25
CA VAL A 98 5.40 3.29 -15.55
C VAL A 98 6.66 3.99 -16.04
N LEU A 99 7.17 4.98 -15.30
CA LEU A 99 8.37 5.72 -15.69
C LEU A 99 9.09 6.32 -14.48
N LEU A 100 10.35 6.70 -14.67
CA LEU A 100 11.11 7.54 -13.76
C LEU A 100 11.10 8.98 -14.30
N VAL A 101 10.90 9.93 -13.39
CA VAL A 101 10.91 11.36 -13.70
C VAL A 101 12.10 12.00 -13.00
N SER A 102 13.00 12.58 -13.78
CA SER A 102 14.15 13.29 -13.24
C SER A 102 13.70 14.50 -12.46
N LYS A 103 14.36 14.80 -11.34
CA LYS A 103 14.16 16.04 -10.59
C LYS A 103 14.36 17.30 -11.42
N ASN A 104 15.11 17.21 -12.54
CA ASN A 104 15.33 18.32 -13.47
C ASN A 104 14.08 18.68 -14.30
N SER A 105 13.07 17.82 -14.31
CA SER A 105 11.80 18.04 -15.02
C SER A 105 10.79 18.88 -14.23
N PHE A 106 11.17 19.37 -13.05
CA PHE A 106 10.28 20.14 -12.19
C PHE A 106 10.79 21.55 -11.94
N PHE A 107 9.84 22.47 -11.80
CA PHE A 107 10.11 23.83 -11.31
C PHE A 107 9.11 24.19 -10.20
N PRO A 108 9.57 24.58 -9.00
CA PRO A 108 10.96 24.53 -8.53
C PRO A 108 11.49 23.08 -8.44
N ARG A 109 12.80 22.93 -8.62
CA ARG A 109 13.46 21.61 -8.66
C ARG A 109 13.43 20.93 -7.28
N PRO A 110 12.86 19.72 -7.14
CA PRO A 110 12.88 18.97 -5.89
C PRO A 110 14.28 18.38 -5.61
N LYS A 111 14.49 17.92 -4.37
CA LYS A 111 15.77 17.29 -3.97
C LYS A 111 16.02 15.92 -4.59
N VAL A 112 14.95 15.18 -4.92
CA VAL A 112 14.99 13.78 -5.35
C VAL A 112 14.18 13.55 -6.64
N ASP A 113 14.52 12.49 -7.37
CA ASP A 113 13.74 12.04 -8.51
C ASP A 113 12.36 11.53 -8.08
N ALA A 114 11.44 11.49 -9.02
CA ALA A 114 10.12 10.91 -8.85
C ALA A 114 9.97 9.61 -9.67
N ILE A 115 8.96 8.83 -9.34
CA ILE A 115 8.57 7.62 -10.05
C ILE A 115 7.05 7.60 -10.19
N VAL A 116 6.56 7.27 -11.38
CA VAL A 116 5.15 7.05 -11.63
C VAL A 116 4.86 5.56 -11.58
N LEU A 117 3.89 5.20 -10.76
CA LEU A 117 3.40 3.83 -10.60
C LEU A 117 1.95 3.73 -11.02
N LYS A 118 1.61 2.63 -11.68
CA LYS A 118 0.23 2.23 -11.97
C LYS A 118 -0.19 1.14 -10.99
N PHE A 119 -1.37 1.29 -10.45
CA PHE A 119 -2.04 0.38 -9.53
C PHE A 119 -3.28 -0.16 -10.22
N ASP A 120 -3.25 -1.40 -10.63
CA ASP A 120 -4.39 -2.08 -11.22
C ASP A 120 -5.11 -2.88 -10.13
N LYS A 121 -6.42 -2.70 -9.95
CA LYS A 121 -7.24 -3.44 -8.99
C LYS A 121 -7.09 -4.94 -9.18
N LEU A 122 -6.90 -5.67 -8.10
CA LEU A 122 -6.93 -7.13 -8.12
C LEU A 122 -8.36 -7.63 -8.34
N LYS A 123 -8.51 -8.76 -9.04
CA LYS A 123 -9.82 -9.43 -9.19
C LYS A 123 -10.39 -9.87 -7.83
N THR A 124 -9.51 -10.28 -6.92
CA THR A 124 -9.84 -10.71 -5.56
C THR A 124 -8.82 -10.14 -4.60
N ASN A 125 -9.27 -9.49 -3.53
CA ASN A 125 -8.41 -9.00 -2.46
C ASN A 125 -7.71 -10.17 -1.75
N LYS A 126 -6.50 -9.97 -1.26
CA LYS A 126 -5.70 -11.01 -0.60
C LYS A 126 -6.17 -11.35 0.82
N ILE A 127 -7.01 -10.51 1.40
CA ILE A 127 -7.61 -10.69 2.73
C ILE A 127 -9.10 -10.34 2.69
N LYS A 128 -9.85 -10.82 3.67
CA LYS A 128 -11.23 -10.41 3.92
C LYS A 128 -11.27 -8.98 4.49
N THR A 129 -12.37 -8.27 4.24
CA THR A 129 -12.53 -6.86 4.62
C THR A 129 -12.30 -6.60 6.10
N GLU A 130 -12.86 -7.42 6.97
CA GLU A 130 -12.75 -7.30 8.43
C GLU A 130 -11.33 -7.49 8.97
N LYS A 131 -10.41 -8.03 8.15
CA LYS A 131 -9.03 -8.33 8.55
C LYS A 131 -8.03 -7.22 8.26
N PHE A 132 -8.43 -6.15 7.58
CA PHE A 132 -7.51 -5.07 7.19
C PHE A 132 -6.81 -4.42 8.38
N ASN A 133 -7.54 -4.10 9.44
CA ASN A 133 -6.95 -3.54 10.66
C ASN A 133 -5.96 -4.50 11.33
N LYS A 134 -6.24 -5.80 11.29
CA LYS A 134 -5.34 -6.85 11.79
C LYS A 134 -4.05 -6.91 10.95
N LEU A 135 -4.15 -6.83 9.62
CA LEU A 135 -2.99 -6.75 8.72
C LEU A 135 -2.14 -5.51 9.01
N GLN A 136 -2.76 -4.36 9.21
CA GLN A 136 -2.04 -3.13 9.58
C GLN A 136 -1.30 -3.28 10.92
N LYS A 137 -1.94 -3.90 11.92
CA LYS A 137 -1.38 -4.15 13.25
C LYS A 137 -0.18 -5.08 13.16
N ILE A 138 -0.31 -6.24 12.50
CA ILE A 138 0.77 -7.24 12.41
C ILE A 138 1.95 -6.69 11.61
N THR A 139 1.72 -6.07 10.46
CA THR A 139 2.79 -5.50 9.66
C THR A 139 3.52 -4.38 10.41
N SER A 140 2.79 -3.49 11.11
CA SER A 140 3.40 -2.46 11.95
C SER A 140 4.27 -3.06 13.03
N PHE A 141 3.81 -4.08 13.72
CA PHE A 141 4.53 -4.74 14.80
C PHE A 141 5.81 -5.41 14.30
N PHE A 142 5.75 -6.14 13.18
CA PHE A 142 6.91 -6.83 12.63
C PHE A 142 7.95 -5.85 12.05
N PHE A 143 7.54 -4.76 11.42
CA PHE A 143 8.45 -3.79 10.81
C PHE A 143 8.93 -2.68 11.76
N ASN A 144 8.38 -2.53 12.96
CA ASN A 144 8.86 -1.55 13.95
C ASN A 144 10.33 -1.80 14.33
N GLU A 145 10.72 -3.06 14.53
CA GLU A 145 12.10 -3.46 14.81
C GLU A 145 12.68 -4.31 13.67
N ARG A 146 12.63 -3.80 12.44
CA ARG A 146 12.92 -4.57 11.22
C ARG A 146 14.30 -5.25 11.21
N ARG A 147 15.32 -4.69 11.93
CA ARG A 147 16.66 -5.26 12.00
C ARG A 147 16.78 -6.46 12.95
N LYS A 148 15.81 -6.67 13.85
CA LYS A 148 15.80 -7.78 14.79
C LYS A 148 15.19 -9.03 14.15
N LYS A 149 15.71 -10.21 14.54
CA LYS A 149 15.10 -11.51 14.21
C LYS A 149 13.69 -11.62 14.78
N ASN A 150 12.85 -12.41 14.15
CA ASN A 150 11.42 -12.44 14.43
C ASN A 150 11.04 -13.31 15.65
N LYS A 151 11.93 -14.15 16.21
CA LYS A 151 11.61 -15.06 17.33
C LYS A 151 10.80 -14.36 18.43
N LYS A 152 11.32 -13.26 19.00
CA LYS A 152 10.63 -12.50 20.07
C LYS A 152 9.27 -11.93 19.61
N LYS A 153 9.15 -11.59 18.32
CA LYS A 153 7.91 -11.04 17.76
C LYS A 153 6.84 -12.13 17.64
N PHE A 154 7.20 -13.32 17.15
CA PHE A 154 6.29 -14.45 17.10
C PHE A 154 5.82 -14.85 18.50
N LEU A 155 6.73 -15.03 19.45
CA LEU A 155 6.41 -15.41 20.84
C LEU A 155 5.57 -14.36 21.58
N LYS A 156 5.63 -13.08 21.18
CA LYS A 156 4.81 -12.02 21.77
C LYS A 156 3.43 -11.92 21.13
N PHE A 157 3.30 -12.30 19.86
CA PHE A 157 2.08 -12.06 19.07
C PHE A 157 1.16 -13.29 18.99
N PHE A 158 1.75 -14.49 19.10
CA PHE A 158 1.05 -15.77 18.96
C PHE A 158 1.26 -16.67 20.17
N SER A 159 0.26 -17.50 20.50
CA SER A 159 0.39 -18.54 21.53
C SER A 159 1.37 -19.63 21.10
N LYS A 160 1.86 -20.41 22.09
CA LYS A 160 2.72 -21.57 21.80
C LYS A 160 2.03 -22.57 20.87
N ASP A 161 0.73 -22.85 21.10
CA ASP A 161 -0.04 -23.78 20.29
C ASP A 161 -0.16 -23.30 18.85
N GLN A 162 -0.45 -22.03 18.61
CA GLN A 162 -0.47 -21.43 17.27
C GLN A 162 0.89 -21.56 16.57
N ILE A 163 1.98 -21.32 17.30
CA ILE A 163 3.35 -21.43 16.77
C ILE A 163 3.64 -22.86 16.29
N ILE A 164 3.31 -23.85 17.09
CA ILE A 164 3.52 -25.27 16.77
C ILE A 164 2.60 -25.69 15.63
N GLN A 165 1.29 -25.45 15.76
CA GLN A 165 0.27 -25.87 14.79
C GLN A 165 0.55 -25.32 13.38
N HIS A 166 1.04 -24.08 13.29
CA HIS A 166 1.31 -23.42 12.02
C HIS A 166 2.79 -23.45 11.61
N ASN A 167 3.63 -24.20 12.35
CA ASN A 167 5.06 -24.37 12.08
C ASN A 167 5.78 -23.01 11.88
N LEU A 168 5.52 -22.07 12.81
CA LEU A 168 6.05 -20.70 12.71
C LEU A 168 7.50 -20.61 13.18
N GLU A 169 8.03 -21.61 13.89
CA GLU A 169 9.42 -21.63 14.39
C GLU A 169 10.46 -21.48 13.29
N LYS A 170 10.19 -22.03 12.10
CA LYS A 170 11.08 -21.92 10.93
C LYS A 170 11.33 -20.47 10.49
N TYR A 171 10.53 -19.52 10.93
CA TYR A 171 10.69 -18.09 10.62
C TYR A 171 11.39 -17.29 11.74
N PHE A 172 11.76 -17.91 12.85
CA PHE A 172 12.31 -17.24 14.03
C PHE A 172 13.62 -16.51 13.75
N ASP A 173 14.48 -17.11 12.93
CA ASP A 173 15.78 -16.54 12.59
C ASP A 173 15.74 -15.55 11.43
N LEU A 174 14.62 -15.43 10.76
CA LEU A 174 14.39 -14.46 9.71
C LEU A 174 14.08 -13.07 10.28
N ARG A 175 14.30 -12.04 9.46
CA ARG A 175 13.85 -10.67 9.72
C ARG A 175 12.53 -10.41 9.03
N ALA A 176 11.86 -9.29 9.37
CA ALA A 176 10.57 -8.91 8.80
C ALA A 176 10.58 -8.86 7.26
N GLU A 177 11.64 -8.32 6.65
CA GLU A 177 11.79 -8.25 5.20
C GLU A 177 12.07 -9.59 4.49
N ASN A 178 12.37 -10.64 5.26
CA ASN A 178 12.60 -12.00 4.74
C ASN A 178 11.38 -12.90 4.83
N LEU A 179 10.28 -12.40 5.41
CA LEU A 179 8.99 -13.08 5.40
C LEU A 179 8.23 -12.68 4.13
N ASP A 180 7.71 -13.67 3.42
CA ASP A 180 6.93 -13.36 2.22
C ASP A 180 5.59 -12.71 2.55
N GLN A 181 5.00 -12.12 1.56
CA GLN A 181 3.76 -11.37 1.66
C GLN A 181 2.58 -12.26 2.02
N ASP A 182 2.52 -13.48 1.45
CA ASP A 182 1.44 -14.43 1.70
C ASP A 182 1.50 -14.96 3.15
N LEU A 183 2.68 -15.03 3.74
CA LEU A 183 2.80 -15.33 5.17
C LEU A 183 2.14 -14.25 6.02
N TYR A 184 2.34 -12.96 5.72
CA TYR A 184 1.67 -11.88 6.45
C TYR A 184 0.14 -11.99 6.36
N TYR A 185 -0.41 -12.37 5.21
CA TYR A 185 -1.85 -12.61 5.07
C TYR A 185 -2.31 -13.80 5.92
N LYS A 186 -1.59 -14.92 5.91
CA LYS A 186 -1.88 -16.08 6.77
C LYS A 186 -1.81 -15.74 8.25
N LEU A 187 -0.77 -15.01 8.67
CA LEU A 187 -0.63 -14.57 10.07
C LEU A 187 -1.80 -13.67 10.51
N THR A 188 -2.38 -12.91 9.59
CA THR A 188 -3.57 -12.09 9.86
C THR A 188 -4.81 -12.93 10.14
N ASP A 189 -4.86 -14.16 9.62
CA ASP A 189 -5.96 -15.10 9.89
C ASP A 189 -5.90 -15.72 11.28
N LEU A 190 -4.73 -15.69 11.93
CA LEU A 190 -4.50 -16.29 13.24
C LEU A 190 -4.81 -15.37 14.43
N ILE A 191 -5.14 -14.08 14.16
CA ILE A 191 -5.37 -13.06 15.20
C ILE A 191 -6.78 -12.49 15.17
#